data_8bba28e6ce8e1c1c796e2066e38692e1
#
_entry.id   8bba28e6ce8e1c1c796e2066e38692e1
#
_cell.length_a   1.000
_cell.length_b   1.000
_cell.length_c   1.000
_cell.angle_alpha   90.00
_cell.angle_beta   90.00
_cell.angle_gamma   90.00
#
_symmetry.space_group_name_H-M   'P 1'
#
loop_
_entity.id
_entity.type
_entity.pdbx_description
1 polymer ?
#
loop_
_entity_poly.entity_id
_entity_poly.type
_entity_poly.pdbx_seq_one_letter_code
_entity_poly.pdbx_strand_id
1 'polypeptide(L)'
;MAIELFGFTIGRVDKDEKNKKSFTLPEPEDGALEVGPAGGAYGTYVDLEGAAKNEQELIKKYREMATYPECDQAIDDVVNEAVVTNRESSPVSINLEKSNLSDNIRESIKDEFAELIRLLDFRKVGYEMFRKWYVDGRLYFHIIIDNKNPKRGIIELRPVDPLKIKKVRQPKIQSGPQGPELDTTGFQEYYLFNEKGISDRAGNATIQIAEDSISYAHSGVLDADRKVAVSYTHLTLPTILLV
;
A
#
# COMPACT_ATOMS: atom_id res chain seq x y z
N MET A 1 -23.69 -3.39 33.92
CA MET A 1 -24.36 -2.09 33.85
C MET A 1 -23.42 -1.15 33.11
N ALA A 2 -23.86 -0.64 31.99
CA ALA A 2 -23.18 0.43 31.27
C ALA A 2 -23.76 1.76 31.75
N ILE A 3 -22.95 2.75 31.99
CA ILE A 3 -23.37 4.09 32.41
C ILE A 3 -23.14 5.02 31.23
N GLU A 4 -24.22 5.62 30.74
CA GLU A 4 -24.13 6.67 29.72
C GLU A 4 -23.95 8.03 30.41
N LEU A 5 -22.85 8.70 30.08
CA LEU A 5 -22.57 10.07 30.55
C LEU A 5 -22.09 10.91 29.36
N PHE A 6 -22.80 12.00 29.06
CA PHE A 6 -22.49 12.95 27.98
C PHE A 6 -22.29 12.35 26.58
N GLY A 7 -23.08 11.30 26.25
CA GLY A 7 -22.97 10.65 24.93
C GLY A 7 -21.86 9.62 24.81
N PHE A 8 -21.17 9.31 25.91
CA PHE A 8 -20.19 8.23 25.98
C PHE A 8 -20.71 7.11 26.86
N THR A 9 -20.67 5.88 26.34
CA THR A 9 -21.02 4.68 27.10
C THR A 9 -19.77 4.16 27.80
N ILE A 10 -19.71 4.32 29.13
CA ILE A 10 -18.64 3.72 29.94
C ILE A 10 -19.14 2.38 30.44
N GLY A 11 -18.75 1.31 29.78
CA GLY A 11 -19.02 -0.07 30.17
C GLY A 11 -17.74 -0.89 30.18
N ARG A 12 -17.72 -1.98 30.95
CA ARG A 12 -16.69 -2.99 30.79
C ARG A 12 -16.86 -3.56 29.39
N VAL A 13 -15.82 -3.39 28.55
CA VAL A 13 -15.75 -4.12 27.29
C VAL A 13 -15.78 -5.60 27.63
N ASP A 14 -16.84 -6.30 27.21
CA ASP A 14 -16.94 -7.73 27.40
C ASP A 14 -15.72 -8.38 26.74
N LYS A 15 -14.93 -9.06 27.56
CA LYS A 15 -13.76 -9.81 27.05
C LYS A 15 -14.14 -10.85 25.99
N ASP A 16 -15.39 -11.24 25.95
CA ASP A 16 -15.92 -12.23 25.00
C ASP A 16 -16.06 -11.72 23.56
N GLU A 17 -16.17 -10.41 23.33
CA GLU A 17 -16.14 -9.86 21.97
C GLU A 17 -14.75 -9.92 21.33
N LYS A 18 -13.69 -9.91 22.12
CA LYS A 18 -12.31 -10.03 21.62
C LYS A 18 -11.91 -11.45 21.21
N ASN A 19 -12.71 -12.45 21.55
CA ASN A 19 -12.39 -13.86 21.33
C ASN A 19 -13.32 -14.58 20.35
N LYS A 20 -14.10 -13.87 19.56
CA LYS A 20 -14.81 -14.51 18.44
C LYS A 20 -13.78 -14.88 17.38
N LYS A 21 -13.26 -16.12 17.48
CA LYS A 21 -12.43 -16.70 16.45
C LYS A 21 -13.28 -16.84 15.19
N SER A 22 -13.04 -16.01 14.19
CA SER A 22 -13.61 -16.21 12.86
C SER A 22 -12.82 -17.31 12.17
N PHE A 23 -13.48 -18.21 11.46
CA PHE A 23 -12.84 -19.19 10.60
C PHE A 23 -12.47 -18.60 9.23
N THR A 24 -12.93 -17.37 8.97
CA THR A 24 -12.58 -16.60 7.78
C THR A 24 -11.58 -15.51 8.14
N LEU A 25 -10.54 -15.39 7.35
CA LEU A 25 -9.58 -14.29 7.45
C LEU A 25 -10.28 -13.00 7.01
N PRO A 26 -10.02 -11.84 7.66
CA PRO A 26 -10.50 -10.57 7.14
C PRO A 26 -9.87 -10.35 5.77
N GLU A 27 -10.73 -9.99 4.82
CA GLU A 27 -10.33 -9.79 3.43
C GLU A 27 -9.40 -8.56 3.31
N PRO A 28 -8.35 -8.61 2.48
CA PRO A 28 -7.44 -7.49 2.30
C PRO A 28 -8.13 -6.33 1.60
N GLU A 29 -7.97 -5.14 2.13
CA GLU A 29 -8.47 -3.89 1.54
C GLU A 29 -7.37 -3.11 0.79
N ASP A 30 -6.15 -3.63 0.81
CA ASP A 30 -4.93 -2.97 0.30
C ASP A 30 -4.30 -3.70 -0.91
N GLY A 31 -4.99 -4.72 -1.45
CA GLY A 31 -4.51 -5.52 -2.57
C GLY A 31 -3.33 -6.43 -2.22
N ALA A 32 -3.07 -6.69 -0.92
CA ALA A 32 -2.08 -7.68 -0.50
C ALA A 32 -2.47 -9.07 -1.01
N LEU A 33 -1.47 -9.84 -1.43
CA LEU A 33 -1.67 -11.23 -1.81
C LEU A 33 -1.80 -12.09 -0.57
N GLU A 34 -2.95 -12.74 -0.40
CA GLU A 34 -3.16 -13.66 0.71
C GLU A 34 -2.57 -15.04 0.43
N VAL A 35 -1.75 -15.49 1.36
CA VAL A 35 -1.23 -16.85 1.39
C VAL A 35 -2.15 -17.67 2.29
N GLY A 36 -3.14 -18.36 1.69
CA GLY A 36 -4.02 -19.26 2.40
C GLY A 36 -3.32 -20.55 2.81
N PRO A 37 -3.76 -21.23 3.90
CA PRO A 37 -3.31 -22.57 4.20
C PRO A 37 -3.86 -23.53 3.14
N ALA A 38 -2.98 -24.13 2.34
CA ALA A 38 -3.39 -25.26 1.52
C ALA A 38 -3.73 -26.42 2.49
N GLY A 39 -4.96 -26.92 2.42
CA GLY A 39 -5.42 -28.03 3.25
C GLY A 39 -4.59 -29.28 2.98
N GLY A 40 -3.71 -29.62 3.93
CA GLY A 40 -2.88 -30.83 3.91
C GLY A 40 -1.64 -30.67 4.78
N ALA A 41 -1.15 -31.79 5.33
CA ALA A 41 0.02 -31.85 6.20
C ALA A 41 1.37 -31.48 5.53
N TYR A 42 1.36 -31.07 4.27
CA TYR A 42 2.53 -30.72 3.48
C TYR A 42 2.37 -29.34 2.85
N GLY A 43 2.87 -28.32 3.55
CA GLY A 43 3.26 -27.03 2.94
C GLY A 43 2.13 -26.14 2.44
N THR A 44 2.27 -24.88 2.70
CA THR A 44 1.52 -23.80 2.06
C THR A 44 1.92 -23.73 0.57
N TYR A 45 1.15 -24.38 -0.30
CA TYR A 45 1.26 -24.12 -1.73
C TYR A 45 0.33 -22.96 -2.05
N VAL A 46 0.91 -21.82 -2.28
CA VAL A 46 0.20 -20.67 -2.81
C VAL A 46 0.65 -20.52 -4.25
N ASP A 47 -0.30 -20.37 -5.16
CA ASP A 47 0.00 -19.91 -6.52
C ASP A 47 0.36 -18.42 -6.50
N LEU A 48 1.45 -18.10 -5.76
CA LEU A 48 2.07 -16.79 -5.72
C LEU A 48 2.43 -16.32 -7.13
N GLU A 49 2.82 -17.25 -7.99
CA GLU A 49 3.21 -16.96 -9.36
C GLU A 49 2.00 -16.54 -10.22
N GLY A 50 0.88 -17.24 -10.15
CA GLY A 50 -0.31 -16.91 -10.92
C GLY A 50 -0.94 -15.59 -10.53
N ALA A 51 -1.13 -15.37 -9.24
CA ALA A 51 -1.73 -14.12 -8.73
C ALA A 51 -0.80 -12.91 -8.92
N ALA A 52 0.51 -13.06 -8.68
CA ALA A 52 1.47 -12.01 -8.93
C ALA A 52 1.61 -11.69 -10.43
N LYS A 53 1.59 -12.71 -11.29
CA LYS A 53 1.64 -12.55 -12.74
C LYS A 53 0.44 -11.76 -13.25
N ASN A 54 -0.77 -12.11 -12.80
CA ASN A 54 -1.99 -11.40 -13.18
C ASN A 54 -1.95 -9.92 -12.81
N GLU A 55 -1.41 -9.58 -11.64
CA GLU A 55 -1.27 -8.19 -11.21
C GLU A 55 -0.24 -7.43 -12.04
N GLN A 56 0.88 -8.05 -12.35
CA GLN A 56 1.88 -7.43 -13.23
C GLN A 56 1.36 -7.21 -14.65
N GLU A 57 0.60 -8.16 -15.19
CA GLU A 57 -0.07 -7.99 -16.47
C GLU A 57 -1.08 -6.84 -16.44
N LEU A 58 -1.80 -6.69 -15.32
CA LEU A 58 -2.73 -5.58 -15.11
C LEU A 58 -2.01 -4.23 -15.09
N ILE A 59 -0.91 -4.10 -14.35
CA ILE A 59 -0.09 -2.88 -14.33
C ILE A 59 0.43 -2.54 -15.73
N LYS A 60 0.93 -3.54 -16.48
CA LYS A 60 1.39 -3.33 -17.85
C LYS A 60 0.28 -2.81 -18.76
N LYS A 61 -0.92 -3.38 -18.66
CA LYS A 61 -2.09 -2.91 -19.40
C LYS A 61 -2.47 -1.48 -19.02
N TYR A 62 -2.42 -1.12 -17.75
CA TYR A 62 -2.68 0.26 -17.31
C TYR A 62 -1.67 1.24 -17.90
N ARG A 63 -0.38 0.87 -17.88
CA ARG A 63 0.67 1.71 -18.50
C ARG A 63 0.49 1.84 -20.02
N GLU A 64 0.08 0.75 -20.69
CA GLU A 64 -0.24 0.78 -22.12
C GLU A 64 -1.45 1.67 -22.40
N MET A 65 -2.54 1.51 -21.65
CA MET A 65 -3.72 2.37 -21.79
C MET A 65 -3.42 3.85 -21.55
N ALA A 66 -2.55 4.16 -20.62
CA ALA A 66 -2.14 5.54 -20.32
C ALA A 66 -1.35 6.20 -21.46
N THR A 67 -0.93 5.45 -22.48
CA THR A 67 -0.27 6.01 -23.69
C THR A 67 -1.25 6.39 -24.80
N TYR A 68 -2.53 5.98 -24.70
CA TYR A 68 -3.53 6.43 -25.68
C TYR A 68 -3.83 7.91 -25.49
N PRO A 69 -3.90 8.70 -26.58
CA PRO A 69 -3.99 10.17 -26.50
C PRO A 69 -5.13 10.69 -25.62
N GLU A 70 -6.30 10.05 -25.68
CA GLU A 70 -7.47 10.44 -24.89
C GLU A 70 -7.27 10.17 -23.40
N CYS A 71 -6.65 9.03 -23.07
CA CYS A 71 -6.34 8.68 -21.69
C CYS A 71 -5.21 9.53 -21.13
N ASP A 72 -4.16 9.75 -21.92
CA ASP A 72 -3.00 10.56 -21.56
C ASP A 72 -3.44 12.01 -21.24
N GLN A 73 -4.25 12.61 -22.11
CA GLN A 73 -4.80 13.94 -21.88
C GLN A 73 -5.62 14.01 -20.59
N ALA A 74 -6.52 13.04 -20.37
CA ALA A 74 -7.35 13.02 -19.17
C ALA A 74 -6.53 12.78 -17.88
N ILE A 75 -5.49 11.96 -17.96
CA ILE A 75 -4.56 11.76 -16.84
C ILE A 75 -3.81 13.04 -16.54
N ASP A 76 -3.28 13.72 -17.57
CA ASP A 76 -2.54 14.97 -17.39
C ASP A 76 -3.42 16.08 -16.82
N ASP A 77 -4.69 16.17 -17.22
CA ASP A 77 -5.64 17.13 -16.65
C ASP A 77 -5.83 16.87 -15.13
N VAL A 78 -6.04 15.63 -14.74
CA VAL A 78 -6.16 15.25 -13.32
C VAL A 78 -4.88 15.54 -12.53
N VAL A 79 -3.72 15.21 -13.09
CA VAL A 79 -2.43 15.45 -12.42
C VAL A 79 -2.14 16.94 -12.28
N ASN A 80 -2.44 17.74 -13.29
CA ASN A 80 -2.29 19.20 -13.26
C ASN A 80 -3.18 19.87 -12.20
N GLU A 81 -4.40 19.34 -12.00
CA GLU A 81 -5.29 19.84 -10.95
C GLU A 81 -4.85 19.40 -9.55
N ALA A 82 -4.32 18.18 -9.42
CA ALA A 82 -3.92 17.61 -8.13
C ALA A 82 -2.59 18.17 -7.62
N VAL A 83 -1.61 18.39 -8.52
CA VAL A 83 -0.25 18.83 -8.16
C VAL A 83 -0.01 20.23 -8.73
N VAL A 84 -0.59 21.23 -8.05
CA VAL A 84 -0.36 22.62 -8.40
C VAL A 84 0.97 23.10 -7.82
N THR A 85 1.94 23.35 -8.68
CA THR A 85 3.23 23.94 -8.27
C THR A 85 3.18 25.45 -8.42
N ASN A 86 3.11 26.17 -7.32
CA ASN A 86 3.32 27.61 -7.29
C ASN A 86 4.75 27.90 -6.80
N ARG A 87 5.39 28.95 -7.30
CA ARG A 87 6.74 29.35 -6.89
C ARG A 87 6.81 29.77 -5.42
N GLU A 88 5.72 30.24 -4.86
CA GLU A 88 5.66 30.82 -3.51
C GLU A 88 5.13 29.87 -2.44
N SER A 89 4.45 28.78 -2.81
CA SER A 89 3.87 27.83 -1.85
C SER A 89 4.37 26.41 -2.07
N SER A 90 4.42 25.63 -1.00
CA SER A 90 4.65 24.19 -1.10
C SER A 90 3.43 23.54 -1.77
N PRO A 91 3.61 22.63 -2.74
CA PRO A 91 2.50 21.93 -3.40
C PRO A 91 1.68 21.08 -2.42
N VAL A 92 2.25 20.74 -1.29
CA VAL A 92 1.61 19.98 -0.21
C VAL A 92 1.89 20.64 1.13
N SER A 93 0.87 20.79 1.96
CA SER A 93 0.98 21.34 3.31
C SER A 93 0.18 20.51 4.31
N ILE A 94 0.63 20.48 5.56
CA ILE A 94 -0.10 19.84 6.65
C ILE A 94 -0.86 20.90 7.45
N ASN A 95 -2.16 20.72 7.65
CA ASN A 95 -2.98 21.57 8.49
C ASN A 95 -3.29 20.86 9.83
N LEU A 96 -2.78 21.43 10.92
CA LEU A 96 -2.93 20.91 12.28
C LEU A 96 -3.80 21.81 13.17
N GLU A 97 -4.50 22.81 12.63
CA GLU A 97 -5.27 23.78 13.39
C GLU A 97 -6.40 23.14 14.22
N LYS A 98 -7.01 22.08 13.69
CA LYS A 98 -8.08 21.34 14.37
C LYS A 98 -7.59 20.22 15.28
N SER A 99 -6.27 20.05 15.43
CA SER A 99 -5.71 19.02 16.31
C SER A 99 -5.66 19.49 17.76
N ASN A 100 -5.96 18.59 18.70
CA ASN A 100 -5.85 18.85 20.15
C ASN A 100 -4.39 18.68 20.66
N LEU A 101 -3.40 18.98 19.82
CA LEU A 101 -1.98 18.84 20.14
C LEU A 101 -1.42 20.15 20.70
N SER A 102 -0.41 20.06 21.56
CA SER A 102 0.33 21.24 22.02
C SER A 102 1.10 21.89 20.89
N ASP A 103 1.41 23.19 21.02
CA ASP A 103 2.10 23.94 19.97
C ASP A 103 3.47 23.34 19.63
N ASN A 104 4.24 22.90 20.62
CA ASN A 104 5.54 22.26 20.42
C ASN A 104 5.43 20.98 19.60
N ILE A 105 4.39 20.17 19.83
CA ILE A 105 4.16 18.94 19.08
C ILE A 105 3.76 19.27 17.64
N ARG A 106 2.89 20.28 17.46
CA ARG A 106 2.50 20.74 16.12
C ARG A 106 3.69 21.24 15.30
N GLU A 107 4.60 21.97 15.92
CA GLU A 107 5.83 22.43 15.28
C GLU A 107 6.72 21.27 14.89
N SER A 108 6.99 20.34 15.79
CA SER A 108 7.78 19.14 15.47
C SER A 108 7.19 18.32 14.32
N ILE A 109 5.87 18.16 14.27
CA ILE A 109 5.21 17.44 13.16
C ILE A 109 5.39 18.21 11.83
N LYS A 110 5.30 19.52 11.83
CA LYS A 110 5.53 20.33 10.63
C LYS A 110 6.96 20.22 10.11
N ASP A 111 7.93 20.22 11.03
CA ASP A 111 9.35 20.09 10.70
C ASP A 111 9.66 18.72 10.10
N GLU A 112 9.17 17.63 10.71
CA GLU A 112 9.31 16.28 10.18
C GLU A 112 8.62 16.12 8.83
N PHE A 113 7.44 16.71 8.66
CA PHE A 113 6.74 16.70 7.38
C PHE A 113 7.52 17.46 6.30
N ALA A 114 8.09 18.61 6.63
CA ALA A 114 8.91 19.38 5.70
C ALA A 114 10.16 18.58 5.26
N GLU A 115 10.77 17.83 6.19
CA GLU A 115 11.90 16.96 5.88
C GLU A 115 11.50 15.80 4.96
N LEU A 116 10.33 15.16 5.17
CA LEU A 116 9.82 14.13 4.26
C LEU A 116 9.59 14.68 2.85
N ILE A 117 8.99 15.85 2.71
CA ILE A 117 8.78 16.52 1.41
C ILE A 117 10.12 16.84 0.73
N ARG A 118 11.13 17.21 1.52
CA ARG A 118 12.51 17.44 1.03
C ARG A 118 13.16 16.15 0.55
N LEU A 119 13.06 15.06 1.32
CA LEU A 119 13.60 13.74 0.95
C LEU A 119 12.96 13.18 -0.32
N LEU A 120 11.68 13.42 -0.52
CA LEU A 120 10.95 13.05 -1.74
C LEU A 120 11.33 13.94 -2.94
N ASP A 121 12.01 15.07 -2.74
CA ASP A 121 12.21 16.14 -3.75
C ASP A 121 10.89 16.52 -4.46
N PHE A 122 9.79 16.56 -3.67
CA PHE A 122 8.42 16.61 -4.19
C PHE A 122 8.17 17.82 -5.10
N ARG A 123 8.89 18.91 -4.92
CA ARG A 123 8.79 20.08 -5.79
C ARG A 123 9.17 19.79 -7.23
N LYS A 124 10.14 18.89 -7.45
CA LYS A 124 10.63 18.57 -8.79
C LYS A 124 9.91 17.35 -9.38
N VAL A 125 9.72 16.32 -8.56
CA VAL A 125 9.23 15.03 -9.05
C VAL A 125 7.79 14.73 -8.66
N GLY A 126 7.12 15.62 -7.93
CA GLY A 126 5.76 15.41 -7.42
C GLY A 126 4.74 15.15 -8.53
N TYR A 127 4.84 15.86 -9.66
CA TYR A 127 4.01 15.62 -10.83
C TYR A 127 4.17 14.20 -11.36
N GLU A 128 5.39 13.77 -11.62
CA GLU A 128 5.66 12.41 -12.13
C GLU A 128 5.31 11.34 -11.11
N MET A 129 5.53 11.60 -9.83
CA MET A 129 5.19 10.70 -8.74
C MET A 129 3.69 10.49 -8.66
N PHE A 130 2.91 11.56 -8.68
CA PHE A 130 1.46 11.48 -8.68
C PHE A 130 0.92 10.80 -9.95
N ARG A 131 1.48 11.13 -11.12
CA ARG A 131 1.12 10.48 -12.38
C ARG A 131 1.39 8.97 -12.34
N LYS A 132 2.55 8.53 -11.84
CA LYS A 132 2.86 7.11 -11.67
C LYS A 132 1.88 6.42 -10.72
N TRP A 133 1.56 7.08 -9.59
CA TRP A 133 0.56 6.54 -8.66
C TRP A 133 -0.81 6.42 -9.30
N TYR A 134 -1.23 7.42 -10.06
CA TYR A 134 -2.53 7.42 -10.72
C TYR A 134 -2.62 6.34 -11.81
N VAL A 135 -1.55 6.14 -12.58
CA VAL A 135 -1.46 5.14 -13.65
C VAL A 135 -1.35 3.72 -13.11
N ASP A 136 -0.46 3.48 -12.15
CA ASP A 136 -0.19 2.14 -11.62
C ASP A 136 -1.16 1.75 -10.48
N GLY A 137 -1.89 2.72 -9.92
CA GLY A 137 -2.77 2.56 -8.77
C GLY A 137 -2.01 2.36 -7.45
N ARG A 138 -0.69 2.41 -7.47
CA ARG A 138 0.17 2.14 -6.30
C ARG A 138 1.55 2.74 -6.41
N LEU A 139 2.14 3.05 -5.24
CA LEU A 139 3.53 3.47 -5.10
C LEU A 139 4.21 2.70 -3.98
N TYR A 140 5.49 2.41 -4.16
CA TYR A 140 6.35 1.82 -3.17
C TYR A 140 7.61 2.65 -3.00
N PHE A 141 8.00 2.90 -1.75
CA PHE A 141 9.27 3.52 -1.41
C PHE A 141 10.02 2.63 -0.43
N HIS A 142 11.26 2.33 -0.73
CA HIS A 142 12.18 1.71 0.21
C HIS A 142 12.70 2.79 1.16
N ILE A 143 12.47 2.59 2.45
CA ILE A 143 12.89 3.48 3.53
C ILE A 143 14.32 3.11 3.91
N ILE A 144 15.25 4.03 3.69
CA ILE A 144 16.68 3.82 4.01
C ILE A 144 17.02 4.60 5.26
N ILE A 145 17.54 3.90 6.26
CA ILE A 145 18.02 4.44 7.54
C ILE A 145 19.50 4.13 7.73
N ASP A 146 20.19 4.94 8.54
CA ASP A 146 21.59 4.68 8.93
C ASP A 146 21.63 3.64 10.06
N ASN A 147 22.05 2.43 9.74
CA ASN A 147 22.18 1.36 10.72
C ASN A 147 23.21 1.67 11.83
N LYS A 148 24.18 2.57 11.57
CA LYS A 148 25.17 2.98 12.57
C LYS A 148 24.61 4.06 13.50
N ASN A 149 23.68 4.86 13.02
CA ASN A 149 23.05 5.93 13.79
C ASN A 149 21.53 6.03 13.50
N PRO A 150 20.71 5.08 14.00
CA PRO A 150 19.27 5.04 13.72
C PRO A 150 18.51 6.29 14.19
N LYS A 151 19.06 7.03 15.17
CA LYS A 151 18.46 8.27 15.66
C LYS A 151 18.45 9.40 14.62
N ARG A 152 19.18 9.25 13.54
CA ARG A 152 19.19 10.22 12.45
C ARG A 152 17.92 10.20 11.62
N GLY A 153 17.09 9.17 11.80
CA GLY A 153 15.84 9.03 11.04
C GLY A 153 16.05 8.49 9.62
N ILE A 154 15.12 8.82 8.76
CA ILE A 154 15.13 8.40 7.35
C ILE A 154 16.16 9.24 6.60
N ILE A 155 17.05 8.57 5.85
CA ILE A 155 18.08 9.23 5.05
C ILE A 155 17.62 9.41 3.60
N GLU A 156 16.93 8.41 3.07
CA GLU A 156 16.51 8.37 1.67
C GLU A 156 15.18 7.60 1.54
N LEU A 157 14.33 8.06 0.64
CA LEU A 157 13.13 7.36 0.18
C LEU A 157 13.34 6.97 -1.28
N ARG A 158 13.64 5.71 -1.52
CA ARG A 158 13.94 5.20 -2.86
C ARG A 158 12.71 4.60 -3.50
N PRO A 159 12.22 5.13 -4.65
CA PRO A 159 11.07 4.57 -5.33
C PRO A 159 11.38 3.16 -5.85
N VAL A 160 10.44 2.25 -5.72
CA VAL A 160 10.52 0.86 -6.22
C VAL A 160 9.43 0.65 -7.27
N ASP A 161 9.80 0.06 -8.42
CA ASP A 161 8.83 -0.25 -9.48
C ASP A 161 7.82 -1.31 -8.99
N PRO A 162 6.51 -1.04 -9.07
CA PRO A 162 5.46 -2.00 -8.73
C PRO A 162 5.55 -3.36 -9.44
N LEU A 163 6.20 -3.43 -10.61
CA LEU A 163 6.46 -4.68 -11.29
C LEU A 163 7.49 -5.57 -10.60
N LYS A 164 8.31 -5.01 -9.72
CA LYS A 164 9.40 -5.70 -9.04
C LYS A 164 9.10 -6.07 -7.59
N ILE A 165 8.01 -5.55 -7.04
CA ILE A 165 7.66 -5.72 -5.63
C ILE A 165 6.21 -6.13 -5.46
N LYS A 166 5.92 -6.94 -4.44
CA LYS A 166 4.57 -7.38 -4.10
C LYS A 166 4.41 -7.46 -2.59
N LYS A 167 3.30 -6.92 -2.06
CA LYS A 167 2.89 -7.10 -0.68
C LYS A 167 2.24 -8.47 -0.50
N VAL A 168 2.66 -9.19 0.53
CA VAL A 168 2.17 -10.53 0.88
C VAL A 168 1.70 -10.54 2.32
N ARG A 169 0.53 -11.11 2.54
CA ARG A 169 -0.06 -11.34 3.85
C ARG A 169 -0.25 -12.82 4.07
N GLN A 170 0.28 -13.35 5.16
CA GLN A 170 0.07 -14.74 5.54
C GLN A 170 -0.36 -14.85 7.00
N PRO A 171 -1.24 -15.81 7.35
CA PRO A 171 -1.59 -16.06 8.74
C PRO A 171 -0.36 -16.54 9.51
N LYS A 172 -0.27 -16.13 10.78
CA LYS A 172 0.77 -16.63 11.67
C LYS A 172 0.48 -18.08 12.01
N ILE A 173 1.52 -18.92 11.99
CA ILE A 173 1.46 -20.30 12.43
C ILE A 173 1.95 -20.34 13.88
N GLN A 174 1.12 -20.83 14.80
CA GLN A 174 1.49 -21.06 16.19
C GLN A 174 1.69 -22.56 16.43
N SER A 175 2.66 -22.89 17.27
CA SER A 175 2.86 -24.27 17.71
C SER A 175 1.84 -24.61 18.81
N GLY A 176 0.77 -25.30 18.45
CA GLY A 176 -0.21 -25.83 19.39
C GLY A 176 0.19 -27.18 19.95
N PRO A 177 -0.53 -27.68 20.98
CA PRO A 177 -0.26 -28.98 21.62
C PRO A 177 -0.41 -30.20 20.70
N GLN A 178 -1.13 -30.05 19.59
CA GLN A 178 -1.39 -31.13 18.61
C GLN A 178 -0.68 -30.89 17.26
N GLY A 179 0.22 -29.90 17.20
CA GLY A 179 0.96 -29.55 15.99
C GLY A 179 0.79 -28.06 15.63
N PRO A 180 1.26 -27.63 14.45
CA PRO A 180 1.12 -26.27 14.02
C PRO A 180 -0.36 -25.91 13.81
N GLU A 181 -0.84 -24.93 14.57
CA GLU A 181 -2.19 -24.35 14.46
C GLU A 181 -2.10 -22.99 13.79
N LEU A 182 -3.08 -22.71 12.92
CA LEU A 182 -3.24 -21.40 12.30
C LEU A 182 -3.78 -20.40 13.32
N ASP A 183 -3.04 -19.31 13.53
CA ASP A 183 -3.57 -18.16 14.26
C ASP A 183 -4.42 -17.32 13.29
N THR A 184 -5.74 -17.52 13.36
CA THR A 184 -6.70 -16.74 12.55
C THR A 184 -6.83 -15.29 12.99
N THR A 185 -6.18 -14.88 14.07
CA THR A 185 -6.22 -13.53 14.61
C THR A 185 -4.96 -12.72 14.31
N GLY A 186 -3.89 -13.37 13.89
CA GLY A 186 -2.60 -12.74 13.61
C GLY A 186 -2.13 -12.96 12.18
N PHE A 187 -1.73 -11.87 11.53
CA PHE A 187 -1.09 -11.90 10.21
C PHE A 187 0.36 -11.50 10.31
N GLN A 188 1.15 -12.02 9.39
CA GLN A 188 2.48 -11.53 9.09
C GLN A 188 2.44 -10.93 7.70
N GLU A 189 2.82 -9.65 7.59
CA GLU A 189 2.95 -8.96 6.33
C GLU A 189 4.43 -8.79 5.99
N TYR A 190 4.74 -8.91 4.72
CA TYR A 190 6.08 -8.70 4.19
C TYR A 190 6.00 -8.39 2.70
N TYR A 191 7.11 -7.92 2.15
CA TYR A 191 7.22 -7.69 0.72
C TYR A 191 8.16 -8.69 0.07
N LEU A 192 7.79 -9.11 -1.14
CA LEU A 192 8.67 -9.89 -2.02
C LEU A 192 9.21 -8.95 -3.08
N PHE A 193 10.52 -8.96 -3.27
CA PHE A 193 11.20 -8.16 -4.28
C PHE A 193 12.02 -9.05 -5.21
N ASN A 194 11.93 -8.79 -6.51
CA ASN A 194 12.76 -9.44 -7.52
C ASN A 194 13.14 -8.41 -8.60
N GLU A 195 14.43 -8.21 -8.83
CA GLU A 195 14.94 -7.24 -9.79
C GLU A 195 14.44 -7.47 -11.22
N LYS A 196 14.21 -8.72 -11.61
CA LYS A 196 13.71 -9.10 -12.94
C LYS A 196 12.19 -9.11 -13.04
N GLY A 197 11.49 -8.83 -11.95
CA GLY A 197 10.04 -8.98 -11.83
C GLY A 197 9.65 -10.28 -11.13
N ILE A 198 8.50 -10.26 -10.43
CA ILE A 198 8.07 -11.38 -9.56
C ILE A 198 7.59 -12.58 -10.39
N SER A 199 7.15 -12.36 -11.64
CA SER A 199 6.64 -13.41 -12.53
C SER A 199 7.74 -14.19 -13.26
N ASP A 200 9.00 -13.84 -13.07
CA ASP A 200 10.10 -14.53 -13.75
C ASP A 200 10.41 -15.83 -13.01
N ARG A 201 10.24 -16.97 -13.69
CA ARG A 201 10.54 -18.32 -13.21
C ARG A 201 12.00 -18.56 -12.80
N ALA A 202 12.85 -17.56 -12.94
CA ALA A 202 14.23 -17.59 -12.45
C ALA A 202 14.22 -17.58 -10.90
N GLY A 203 13.88 -18.72 -10.34
CA GLY A 203 13.56 -19.03 -8.95
C GLY A 203 14.60 -18.74 -7.87
N ASN A 204 15.57 -17.85 -8.09
CA ASN A 204 16.68 -17.75 -7.16
C ASN A 204 17.00 -16.35 -6.64
N ALA A 205 16.21 -15.32 -6.95
CA ALA A 205 16.56 -13.96 -6.56
C ALA A 205 15.43 -13.17 -5.90
N THR A 206 14.39 -13.84 -5.40
CA THR A 206 13.32 -13.17 -4.66
C THR A 206 13.78 -12.91 -3.24
N ILE A 207 13.81 -11.64 -2.85
CA ILE A 207 14.20 -11.18 -1.52
C ILE A 207 12.94 -10.88 -0.73
N GLN A 208 12.85 -11.41 0.47
CA GLN A 208 11.82 -11.03 1.42
C GLN A 208 12.27 -9.78 2.18
N ILE A 209 11.42 -8.74 2.18
CA ILE A 209 11.67 -7.46 2.84
C ILE A 209 10.65 -7.30 3.96
N ALA A 210 11.09 -6.82 5.12
CA ALA A 210 10.23 -6.53 6.24
C ALA A 210 9.22 -5.41 5.92
N GLU A 211 8.04 -5.47 6.53
CA GLU A 211 6.95 -4.52 6.30
C GLU A 211 7.37 -3.08 6.57
N ASP A 212 8.09 -2.85 7.67
CA ASP A 212 8.55 -1.54 8.12
C ASP A 212 9.61 -0.88 7.23
N SER A 213 10.20 -1.65 6.32
CA SER A 213 11.22 -1.14 5.38
C SER A 213 10.65 -0.57 4.08
N ILE A 214 9.35 -0.72 3.87
CA ILE A 214 8.65 -0.24 2.66
C ILE A 214 7.47 0.65 3.05
N SER A 215 7.43 1.85 2.48
CA SER A 215 6.23 2.68 2.48
C SER A 215 5.40 2.36 1.24
N TYR A 216 4.13 2.03 1.45
CA TYR A 216 3.18 1.63 0.41
C TYR A 216 1.96 2.53 0.39
N ALA A 217 1.62 3.06 -0.77
CA ALA A 217 0.41 3.83 -1.00
C ALA A 217 -0.34 3.27 -2.21
N HIS A 218 -1.63 2.96 -2.05
CA HIS A 218 -2.49 2.47 -3.14
C HIS A 218 -3.65 3.43 -3.40
N SER A 219 -4.33 3.25 -4.54
CA SER A 219 -5.40 4.13 -5.00
C SER A 219 -6.67 4.07 -4.13
N GLY A 220 -6.85 3.04 -3.31
CA GLY A 220 -8.08 2.77 -2.58
C GLY A 220 -9.18 2.16 -3.45
N VAL A 221 -8.97 2.02 -4.75
CA VAL A 221 -9.91 1.38 -5.67
C VAL A 221 -9.52 -0.08 -5.82
N LEU A 222 -10.47 -0.99 -5.60
CA LEU A 222 -10.27 -2.42 -5.76
C LEU A 222 -11.24 -2.94 -6.83
N ASP A 223 -10.78 -3.90 -7.64
CA ASP A 223 -11.63 -4.63 -8.57
C ASP A 223 -12.45 -5.73 -7.86
N ALA A 224 -13.22 -6.49 -8.63
CA ALA A 224 -14.03 -7.59 -8.09
C ALA A 224 -13.17 -8.70 -7.45
N ASP A 225 -11.94 -8.86 -7.90
CA ASP A 225 -10.96 -9.81 -7.38
C ASP A 225 -10.11 -9.21 -6.25
N ARG A 226 -10.47 -8.03 -5.75
CA ARG A 226 -9.77 -7.27 -4.70
C ARG A 226 -8.33 -6.90 -5.02
N LYS A 227 -8.01 -6.79 -6.30
CA LYS A 227 -6.75 -6.24 -6.76
C LYS A 227 -6.87 -4.73 -6.85
N VAL A 228 -5.76 -4.04 -6.59
CA VAL A 228 -5.72 -2.59 -6.74
C VAL A 228 -5.98 -2.22 -8.19
N ALA A 229 -7.02 -1.43 -8.40
CA ALA A 229 -7.45 -0.91 -9.70
C ALA A 229 -7.13 0.58 -9.84
N VAL A 230 -7.40 1.12 -11.02
CA VAL A 230 -7.23 2.54 -11.34
C VAL A 230 -8.55 3.14 -11.81
N SER A 231 -8.75 4.44 -11.56
CA SER A 231 -10.04 5.09 -11.81
C SER A 231 -10.30 5.40 -13.27
N TYR A 232 -9.26 5.49 -14.10
CA TYR A 232 -9.41 5.88 -15.52
C TYR A 232 -9.79 4.74 -16.47
N THR A 233 -9.94 3.50 -15.99
CA THR A 233 -10.35 2.35 -16.83
C THR A 233 -11.72 2.53 -17.48
N HIS A 234 -12.56 3.40 -16.92
CA HIS A 234 -13.88 3.72 -17.48
C HIS A 234 -13.84 4.77 -18.59
N LEU A 235 -12.74 5.47 -18.78
CA LEU A 235 -12.61 6.53 -19.80
C LEU A 235 -12.55 5.96 -21.23
N THR A 236 -12.20 4.71 -21.40
CA THR A 236 -12.02 4.07 -22.72
C THR A 236 -13.28 3.38 -23.26
N LEU A 237 -14.30 3.15 -22.44
CA LEU A 237 -15.49 2.39 -22.84
C LEU A 237 -16.41 3.06 -23.89
N PRO A 238 -16.59 4.37 -23.96
CA PRO A 238 -17.44 4.99 -24.97
C PRO A 238 -16.83 5.02 -26.36
N THR A 239 -15.51 5.01 -26.48
CA THR A 239 -14.80 5.24 -27.77
C THR A 239 -14.63 3.98 -28.58
N ILE A 240 -14.63 2.81 -27.96
CA ILE A 240 -14.43 1.51 -28.63
C ILE A 240 -15.73 1.00 -29.31
N LEU A 241 -16.89 1.56 -28.98
CA LEU A 241 -18.19 1.15 -29.52
C LEU A 241 -18.65 1.95 -30.75
N LEU A 242 -17.81 2.84 -31.29
CA LEU A 242 -18.13 3.72 -32.42
C LEU A 242 -17.25 3.49 -33.67
N VAL A 243 -16.61 2.34 -33.79
CA VAL A 243 -15.93 1.93 -35.04
C VAL A 243 -16.55 0.68 -35.61
#